data_65499aac9c2f4a397de9f775bb9f34b7
#
_entry.id   65499aac9c2f4a397de9f775bb9f34b7
#
_cell.length_a   1.000
_cell.length_b   1.000
_cell.length_c   1.000
_cell.angle_alpha   90.00
_cell.angle_beta   90.00
_cell.angle_gamma   90.00
#
_symmetry.space_group_name_H-M   'P 1'
#
loop_
_entity.id
_entity.type
_entity.pdbx_description
1 polymer ?
#
loop_
_entity_poly.entity_id
_entity_poly.type
_entity_poly.pdbx_seq_one_letter_code
_entity_poly.pdbx_strand_id
1 'polypeptide(L)'
;MPAGTGGSENYTVGHVRELNRRGEPAQVVTVGLGIEDGRNEFTDVPFHSLPALADVAELDGTVVFVNEPHDVATRQPAFLILHNPPPIRERHRAFAVEGTRDRALIVTSRYAARLWSDYLDVDIATVSIVYPFAEPCFATHVRAANDTGRTRVLFAGRLSPEKGVYTLLETLHIDIIEQDPELTFTATTAGVDKPQGRIIERLLIEHPAISVVATRKSAESMAGLMTTHDIVVMPSNSQYWHETFGIVSIEAQHSGCRVVASDDGGLPETDCGGVILIAPDNAEALAWGIRAAVDSGPLPAAVREAAGMRFTVEQSVDALLSVFTRPLPVSPRTIVRQLEELILAPSTVESDSRLRLQGVGGSPDSMP
;
A
#
# COMPACT_ATOMS: atom_id res chain seq x y z
N MET A 1 5.34 -4.04 -13.14
CA MET A 1 5.86 -3.85 -11.77
C MET A 1 7.23 -4.49 -11.72
N PRO A 2 8.24 -3.85 -11.15
CA PRO A 2 9.56 -4.45 -11.07
C PRO A 2 9.53 -5.70 -10.17
N ALA A 3 10.40 -6.66 -10.45
CA ALA A 3 10.59 -7.85 -9.63
C ALA A 3 10.96 -7.43 -8.19
N GLY A 4 10.20 -7.87 -7.20
CA GLY A 4 10.37 -7.49 -5.80
C GLY A 4 9.20 -6.64 -5.33
N THR A 5 8.11 -7.30 -5.01
CA THR A 5 6.88 -6.66 -4.54
C THR A 5 7.06 -6.08 -3.15
N GLY A 6 6.74 -4.80 -3.02
CA GLY A 6 6.60 -4.12 -1.74
C GLY A 6 5.16 -4.09 -1.25
N GLY A 7 4.92 -3.48 -0.10
CA GLY A 7 3.59 -3.37 0.47
C GLY A 7 2.59 -2.62 -0.42
N SER A 8 3.02 -1.60 -1.15
CA SER A 8 2.16 -0.83 -2.06
C SER A 8 1.71 -1.62 -3.28
N GLU A 9 2.58 -2.50 -3.80
CA GLU A 9 2.25 -3.38 -4.92
C GLU A 9 1.22 -4.42 -4.49
N ASN A 10 1.45 -5.09 -3.36
CA ASN A 10 0.52 -6.06 -2.80
C ASN A 10 -0.84 -5.43 -2.49
N TYR A 11 -0.85 -4.24 -1.92
CA TYR A 11 -2.06 -3.46 -1.68
C TYR A 11 -2.84 -3.22 -2.99
N THR A 12 -2.16 -2.72 -4.02
CA THR A 12 -2.81 -2.42 -5.31
C THR A 12 -3.37 -3.68 -5.97
N VAL A 13 -2.57 -4.74 -6.04
CA VAL A 13 -2.96 -6.01 -6.66
C VAL A 13 -4.11 -6.68 -5.90
N GLY A 14 -4.06 -6.69 -4.58
CA GLY A 14 -5.11 -7.25 -3.75
C GLY A 14 -6.44 -6.51 -3.89
N HIS A 15 -6.42 -5.17 -3.97
CA HIS A 15 -7.61 -4.38 -4.26
C HIS A 15 -8.21 -4.74 -5.64
N VAL A 16 -7.38 -4.83 -6.68
CA VAL A 16 -7.85 -5.19 -8.03
C VAL A 16 -8.45 -6.59 -8.06
N ARG A 17 -7.83 -7.57 -7.39
CA ARG A 17 -8.38 -8.93 -7.24
C ARG A 17 -9.76 -8.92 -6.59
N GLU A 18 -9.86 -8.25 -5.45
CA GLU A 18 -11.08 -8.23 -4.67
C GLU A 18 -12.21 -7.47 -5.40
N LEU A 19 -11.91 -6.36 -6.06
CA LEU A 19 -12.86 -5.64 -6.91
C LEU A 19 -13.39 -6.55 -8.02
N ASN A 20 -12.51 -7.21 -8.77
CA ASN A 20 -12.92 -8.14 -9.84
C ASN A 20 -13.72 -9.34 -9.30
N ARG A 21 -13.37 -9.86 -8.10
CA ARG A 21 -14.14 -10.93 -7.44
C ARG A 21 -15.58 -10.48 -7.10
N ARG A 22 -15.78 -9.19 -6.81
CA ARG A 22 -17.10 -8.59 -6.54
C ARG A 22 -17.87 -8.22 -7.81
N GLY A 23 -17.27 -8.37 -8.98
CA GLY A 23 -17.87 -7.97 -10.26
C GLY A 23 -17.68 -6.50 -10.62
N GLU A 24 -16.80 -5.78 -9.89
CA GLU A 24 -16.37 -4.42 -10.18
C GLU A 24 -15.11 -4.47 -11.07
N PRO A 25 -15.23 -4.18 -12.38
CA PRO A 25 -14.10 -4.32 -13.30
C PRO A 25 -12.94 -3.40 -12.92
N ALA A 26 -11.79 -3.97 -12.63
CA ALA A 26 -10.58 -3.24 -12.25
C ALA A 26 -9.33 -3.82 -12.92
N GLN A 27 -8.35 -2.98 -13.18
CA GLN A 27 -7.06 -3.37 -13.76
C GLN A 27 -5.93 -2.50 -13.22
N VAL A 28 -4.71 -3.02 -13.27
CA VAL A 28 -3.51 -2.25 -13.01
C VAL A 28 -3.05 -1.60 -14.31
N VAL A 29 -2.80 -0.29 -14.26
CA VAL A 29 -2.21 0.45 -15.38
C VAL A 29 -0.78 0.83 -15.02
N THR A 30 0.17 0.51 -15.89
CA THR A 30 1.58 0.89 -15.74
C THR A 30 1.97 1.83 -16.87
N VAL A 31 2.91 2.73 -16.60
CA VAL A 31 3.38 3.73 -17.56
C VAL A 31 4.88 3.56 -17.78
N GLY A 32 5.30 3.51 -19.06
CA GLY A 32 6.71 3.40 -19.44
C GLY A 32 7.38 2.07 -19.10
N LEU A 33 6.63 1.07 -18.62
CA LEU A 33 7.13 -0.27 -18.39
C LEU A 33 6.84 -1.16 -19.60
N GLY A 34 7.70 -2.15 -19.83
CA GLY A 34 7.48 -3.16 -20.84
C GLY A 34 6.23 -4.01 -20.53
N ILE A 35 5.68 -4.61 -21.57
CA ILE A 35 4.48 -5.46 -21.47
C ILE A 35 4.68 -6.62 -20.47
N GLU A 36 5.92 -7.08 -20.30
CA GLU A 36 6.28 -8.24 -19.47
C GLU A 36 6.64 -7.87 -18.02
N ASP A 37 6.85 -6.57 -17.71
CA ASP A 37 7.37 -6.15 -16.41
C ASP A 37 6.34 -6.35 -15.29
N GLY A 38 6.60 -7.32 -14.43
CA GLY A 38 5.83 -7.65 -13.23
C GLY A 38 4.53 -8.42 -13.44
N ARG A 39 4.16 -8.72 -14.67
CA ARG A 39 2.91 -9.44 -15.00
C ARG A 39 2.99 -10.92 -14.68
N ASN A 40 4.16 -11.51 -14.81
CA ASN A 40 4.37 -12.94 -14.56
C ASN A 40 4.20 -13.31 -13.07
N GLU A 41 4.30 -12.34 -12.17
CA GLU A 41 4.10 -12.56 -10.73
C GLU A 41 2.62 -12.46 -10.33
N PHE A 42 1.76 -11.84 -11.16
CA PHE A 42 0.34 -11.60 -10.90
C PHE A 42 -0.52 -11.97 -12.12
N THR A 43 -0.49 -13.23 -12.48
CA THR A 43 -1.20 -13.75 -13.67
C THR A 43 -2.71 -13.64 -13.60
N ASP A 44 -3.26 -13.46 -12.42
CA ASP A 44 -4.68 -13.34 -12.11
C ASP A 44 -5.20 -11.90 -12.10
N VAL A 45 -4.32 -10.92 -12.34
CA VAL A 45 -4.67 -9.49 -12.36
C VAL A 45 -4.53 -8.94 -13.78
N PRO A 46 -5.54 -8.27 -14.33
CA PRO A 46 -5.43 -7.59 -15.62
C PRO A 46 -4.44 -6.41 -15.53
N PHE A 47 -3.50 -6.36 -16.47
CA PHE A 47 -2.55 -5.26 -16.61
C PHE A 47 -2.69 -4.59 -17.97
N HIS A 48 -2.62 -3.26 -17.97
CA HIS A 48 -2.52 -2.43 -19.16
C HIS A 48 -1.27 -1.55 -19.08
N SER A 49 -0.50 -1.49 -20.17
CA SER A 49 0.73 -0.67 -20.20
C SER A 49 0.55 0.50 -21.16
N LEU A 50 0.73 1.71 -20.65
CA LEU A 50 0.70 2.95 -21.44
C LEU A 50 2.14 3.35 -21.82
N PRO A 51 2.35 3.83 -23.05
CA PRO A 51 3.65 4.32 -23.49
C PRO A 51 4.14 5.54 -22.71
N ALA A 52 3.23 6.49 -22.42
CA ALA A 52 3.56 7.73 -21.75
C ALA A 52 2.55 8.10 -20.66
N LEU A 53 2.98 8.92 -19.70
CA LEU A 53 2.10 9.39 -18.61
C LEU A 53 0.93 10.23 -19.16
N ALA A 54 1.12 10.97 -20.22
CA ALA A 54 0.05 11.76 -20.86
C ALA A 54 -1.12 10.89 -21.34
N ASP A 55 -0.87 9.62 -21.70
CA ASP A 55 -1.89 8.71 -22.18
C ASP A 55 -2.90 8.31 -21.10
N VAL A 56 -2.58 8.54 -19.81
CA VAL A 56 -3.53 8.39 -18.69
C VAL A 56 -4.77 9.26 -18.90
N ALA A 57 -4.59 10.39 -19.58
CA ALA A 57 -5.69 11.29 -19.90
C ALA A 57 -6.77 10.67 -20.79
N GLU A 58 -6.47 9.58 -21.48
CA GLU A 58 -7.41 8.88 -22.37
C GLU A 58 -8.15 7.72 -21.69
N LEU A 59 -7.80 7.40 -20.43
CA LEU A 59 -8.45 6.32 -19.71
C LEU A 59 -9.90 6.66 -19.36
N ASP A 60 -10.78 5.71 -19.59
CA ASP A 60 -12.16 5.75 -19.13
C ASP A 60 -12.29 5.15 -17.73
N GLY A 61 -13.32 5.62 -16.99
CA GLY A 61 -13.62 5.14 -15.65
C GLY A 61 -12.85 5.85 -14.53
N THR A 62 -12.91 5.27 -13.34
CA THR A 62 -12.27 5.84 -12.15
C THR A 62 -10.76 5.58 -12.18
N VAL A 63 -9.96 6.64 -12.19
CA VAL A 63 -8.51 6.56 -12.16
C VAL A 63 -8.03 6.72 -10.73
N VAL A 64 -7.16 5.80 -10.30
CA VAL A 64 -6.51 5.83 -8.99
C VAL A 64 -5.00 5.81 -9.19
N PHE A 65 -4.35 6.91 -8.86
CA PHE A 65 -2.89 6.97 -8.82
C PHE A 65 -2.38 6.33 -7.52
N VAL A 66 -1.23 5.68 -7.58
CA VAL A 66 -0.63 5.01 -6.42
C VAL A 66 0.79 5.51 -6.20
N ASN A 67 1.12 5.86 -4.97
CA ASN A 67 2.39 6.33 -4.43
C ASN A 67 2.78 7.76 -4.78
N GLU A 68 2.82 8.13 -6.04
CA GLU A 68 3.41 9.39 -6.46
C GLU A 68 2.35 10.33 -7.05
N PRO A 69 2.34 11.59 -6.61
CA PRO A 69 1.53 12.61 -7.26
C PRO A 69 2.09 12.91 -8.66
N HIS A 70 1.20 12.91 -9.65
CA HIS A 70 1.54 13.22 -11.04
C HIS A 70 0.68 14.35 -11.56
N ASP A 71 1.32 15.33 -12.19
CA ASP A 71 0.65 16.44 -12.85
C ASP A 71 0.20 16.00 -14.26
N VAL A 72 -0.90 15.28 -14.31
CA VAL A 72 -1.53 14.82 -15.55
C VAL A 72 -3.05 14.98 -15.46
N ALA A 73 -3.69 15.47 -16.52
CA ALA A 73 -5.13 15.56 -16.59
C ALA A 73 -5.77 14.18 -16.71
N THR A 74 -7.00 14.02 -16.19
CA THR A 74 -7.84 12.83 -16.34
C THR A 74 -9.22 13.26 -16.83
N ARG A 75 -9.95 12.37 -17.53
CA ARG A 75 -11.32 12.65 -17.99
C ARG A 75 -12.29 12.87 -16.86
N GLN A 76 -12.14 12.09 -15.82
CA GLN A 76 -12.93 12.17 -14.60
C GLN A 76 -12.07 12.58 -13.41
N PRO A 77 -12.66 13.13 -12.34
CA PRO A 77 -11.93 13.31 -11.10
C PRO A 77 -11.23 12.02 -10.67
N ALA A 78 -10.00 12.13 -10.18
CA ALA A 78 -9.18 10.97 -9.86
C ALA A 78 -8.79 10.95 -8.38
N PHE A 79 -8.37 9.77 -7.93
CA PHE A 79 -7.91 9.52 -6.58
C PHE A 79 -6.39 9.34 -6.56
N LEU A 80 -5.79 9.60 -5.42
CA LEU A 80 -4.37 9.35 -5.19
C LEU A 80 -4.17 8.66 -3.85
N ILE A 81 -3.64 7.44 -3.89
CA ILE A 81 -3.26 6.68 -2.70
C ILE A 81 -1.79 6.94 -2.40
N LEU A 82 -1.52 7.47 -1.21
CA LEU A 82 -0.21 7.85 -0.73
C LEU A 82 0.28 6.83 0.32
N HIS A 83 1.13 5.91 -0.10
CA HIS A 83 1.73 4.91 0.79
C HIS A 83 2.98 5.42 1.51
N ASN A 84 3.70 6.34 0.87
CA ASN A 84 4.95 6.87 1.39
C ASN A 84 4.69 8.17 2.18
N PRO A 85 5.55 8.55 3.14
CA PRO A 85 5.51 9.87 3.70
C PRO A 85 5.85 10.94 2.64
N PRO A 86 5.47 12.19 2.85
CA PRO A 86 5.79 13.28 1.93
C PRO A 86 7.30 13.45 1.77
N PRO A 87 7.76 13.96 0.61
CA PRO A 87 9.18 14.14 0.36
C PRO A 87 9.80 15.19 1.31
N ILE A 88 10.92 14.86 1.91
CA ILE A 88 11.62 15.75 2.87
C ILE A 88 12.24 16.98 2.17
N ARG A 89 12.61 16.85 0.88
CA ARG A 89 13.30 17.92 0.17
C ARG A 89 12.32 18.96 -0.34
N GLU A 90 12.49 20.21 0.06
CA GLU A 90 11.63 21.34 -0.32
C GLU A 90 11.43 21.49 -1.85
N ARG A 91 12.47 21.18 -2.64
CA ARG A 91 12.36 21.20 -4.10
C ARG A 91 11.28 20.28 -4.68
N HIS A 92 10.88 19.25 -3.94
CA HIS A 92 9.84 18.29 -4.34
C HIS A 92 8.45 18.72 -3.86
N ARG A 93 8.37 19.71 -2.96
CA ARG A 93 7.10 20.16 -2.40
C ARG A 93 6.19 20.75 -3.46
N ALA A 94 6.71 21.65 -4.28
CA ALA A 94 5.92 22.26 -5.36
C ALA A 94 5.33 21.21 -6.31
N PHE A 95 6.13 20.20 -6.67
CA PHE A 95 5.68 19.08 -7.50
C PHE A 95 4.59 18.25 -6.81
N ALA A 96 4.78 17.93 -5.53
CA ALA A 96 3.80 17.16 -4.75
C ALA A 96 2.47 17.95 -4.61
N VAL A 97 2.54 19.24 -4.27
CA VAL A 97 1.37 20.11 -4.16
C VAL A 97 0.62 20.21 -5.49
N GLU A 98 1.33 20.38 -6.59
CA GLU A 98 0.72 20.47 -7.91
C GLU A 98 0.07 19.15 -8.34
N GLY A 99 0.77 18.02 -8.13
CA GLY A 99 0.28 16.69 -8.49
C GLY A 99 -0.88 16.19 -7.61
N THR A 100 -1.08 16.78 -6.43
CA THR A 100 -2.19 16.42 -5.52
C THR A 100 -3.41 17.34 -5.66
N ARG A 101 -3.26 18.51 -6.29
CA ARG A 101 -4.27 19.59 -6.31
C ARG A 101 -5.66 19.13 -6.75
N ASP A 102 -5.71 18.24 -7.73
CA ASP A 102 -6.95 17.80 -8.38
C ASP A 102 -7.27 16.34 -8.07
N ARG A 103 -6.84 15.86 -6.90
CA ARG A 103 -7.00 14.46 -6.48
C ARG A 103 -7.72 14.38 -5.14
N ALA A 104 -8.60 13.40 -5.01
CA ALA A 104 -9.05 12.99 -3.68
C ALA A 104 -7.96 12.14 -3.04
N LEU A 105 -7.48 12.59 -1.89
CA LEU A 105 -6.36 11.97 -1.21
C LEU A 105 -6.82 10.78 -0.36
N ILE A 106 -6.11 9.68 -0.51
CA ILE A 106 -6.27 8.45 0.27
C ILE A 106 -4.92 8.12 0.88
N VAL A 107 -4.92 7.80 2.16
CA VAL A 107 -3.71 7.43 2.91
C VAL A 107 -3.93 6.13 3.67
N THR A 108 -2.84 5.55 4.16
CA THR A 108 -2.81 4.22 4.75
C THR A 108 -3.05 4.18 6.26
N SER A 109 -3.08 5.33 6.95
CA SER A 109 -3.24 5.42 8.40
C SER A 109 -3.67 6.81 8.84
N ARG A 110 -4.08 6.96 10.11
CA ARG A 110 -4.32 8.27 10.73
C ARG A 110 -3.03 9.08 10.86
N TYR A 111 -1.92 8.39 11.12
CA TYR A 111 -0.61 9.02 11.12
C TYR A 111 -0.30 9.63 9.74
N ALA A 112 -0.43 8.86 8.67
CA ALA A 112 -0.22 9.35 7.31
C ALA A 112 -1.19 10.48 6.93
N ALA A 113 -2.44 10.44 7.43
CA ALA A 113 -3.41 11.53 7.22
C ALA A 113 -2.94 12.85 7.82
N ARG A 114 -2.46 12.85 9.06
CA ARG A 114 -1.89 14.06 9.69
C ARG A 114 -0.68 14.55 8.93
N LEU A 115 0.25 13.64 8.63
CA LEU A 115 1.51 13.97 7.96
C LEU A 115 1.28 14.63 6.59
N TRP A 116 0.37 14.09 5.79
CA TRP A 116 0.06 14.63 4.48
C TRP A 116 -0.81 15.89 4.53
N SER A 117 -1.77 15.99 5.47
CA SER A 117 -2.57 17.20 5.63
C SER A 117 -1.71 18.39 6.06
N ASP A 118 -0.78 18.20 6.99
CA ASP A 118 0.16 19.23 7.43
C ASP A 118 1.12 19.64 6.30
N TYR A 119 1.62 18.67 5.54
CA TYR A 119 2.53 18.93 4.42
C TYR A 119 1.89 19.72 3.28
N LEU A 120 0.64 19.41 2.93
CA LEU A 120 -0.10 20.04 1.84
C LEU A 120 -0.88 21.28 2.29
N ASP A 121 -0.96 21.56 3.59
CA ASP A 121 -1.80 22.60 4.18
C ASP A 121 -3.28 22.45 3.80
N VAL A 122 -3.81 21.25 3.96
CA VAL A 122 -5.22 20.92 3.69
C VAL A 122 -5.93 20.43 4.96
N ASP A 123 -7.25 20.59 5.01
CA ASP A 123 -8.03 20.05 6.11
C ASP A 123 -7.93 18.52 6.15
N ILE A 124 -7.52 17.96 7.29
CA ILE A 124 -7.41 16.51 7.50
C ILE A 124 -8.72 15.77 7.20
N ALA A 125 -9.87 16.42 7.40
CA ALA A 125 -11.18 15.86 7.07
C ALA A 125 -11.37 15.58 5.56
N THR A 126 -10.56 16.20 4.70
CA THR A 126 -10.56 15.96 3.25
C THR A 126 -9.72 14.76 2.84
N VAL A 127 -8.87 14.25 3.74
CA VAL A 127 -8.00 13.10 3.50
C VAL A 127 -8.70 11.83 3.98
N SER A 128 -8.93 10.89 3.06
CA SER A 128 -9.56 9.62 3.36
C SER A 128 -8.54 8.59 3.83
N ILE A 129 -8.94 7.73 4.79
CA ILE A 129 -8.08 6.64 5.26
C ILE A 129 -8.62 5.32 4.72
N VAL A 130 -7.76 4.58 4.02
CA VAL A 130 -8.02 3.21 3.61
C VAL A 130 -6.85 2.36 4.09
N TYR A 131 -7.06 1.65 5.19
CA TYR A 131 -6.03 0.84 5.80
C TYR A 131 -5.57 -0.29 4.87
N PRO A 132 -4.27 -0.59 4.83
CA PRO A 132 -3.76 -1.81 4.24
C PRO A 132 -4.32 -3.06 4.92
N PHE A 133 -4.14 -4.19 4.28
CA PHE A 133 -4.64 -5.48 4.71
C PHE A 133 -3.55 -6.55 4.66
N ALA A 134 -3.77 -7.64 5.38
CA ALA A 134 -3.02 -8.87 5.20
C ALA A 134 -3.81 -9.81 4.27
N GLU A 135 -3.10 -10.50 3.37
CA GLU A 135 -3.71 -11.54 2.52
C GLU A 135 -4.28 -12.67 3.37
N PRO A 136 -5.39 -13.32 2.96
CA PRO A 136 -6.06 -14.34 3.78
C PRO A 136 -5.17 -15.51 4.18
N CYS A 137 -4.14 -15.82 3.42
CA CYS A 137 -3.19 -16.90 3.70
C CYS A 137 -2.48 -16.75 5.04
N PHE A 138 -2.23 -15.52 5.52
CA PHE A 138 -1.60 -15.29 6.82
C PHE A 138 -2.48 -15.78 8.00
N ALA A 139 -3.80 -15.67 7.89
CA ALA A 139 -4.72 -16.16 8.91
C ALA A 139 -5.00 -17.67 8.79
N THR A 140 -4.97 -18.20 7.56
CA THR A 140 -5.37 -19.59 7.28
C THR A 140 -4.24 -20.62 7.38
N HIS A 141 -2.96 -20.20 7.25
CA HIS A 141 -1.83 -21.11 7.42
C HIS A 141 -1.78 -21.69 8.85
N VAL A 142 -1.57 -22.98 8.92
CA VAL A 142 -1.44 -23.67 10.20
C VAL A 142 -0.07 -23.39 10.80
N ARG A 143 -0.03 -22.94 12.05
CA ARG A 143 1.24 -22.75 12.75
C ARG A 143 1.98 -24.08 12.91
N ALA A 144 3.26 -24.07 12.59
CA ALA A 144 4.13 -25.20 12.88
C ALA A 144 4.27 -25.40 14.40
N ALA A 145 4.20 -26.64 14.85
CA ALA A 145 4.51 -26.96 16.24
C ALA A 145 5.94 -26.50 16.57
N ASN A 146 6.12 -25.96 17.77
CA ASN A 146 7.44 -25.61 18.27
C ASN A 146 7.94 -26.67 19.22
N ASP A 147 8.56 -27.73 18.68
CA ASP A 147 9.06 -28.87 19.43
C ASP A 147 10.44 -28.62 20.04
N THR A 148 11.07 -27.45 19.72
CA THR A 148 12.43 -27.14 20.17
C THR A 148 12.50 -26.52 21.56
N GLY A 149 11.39 -25.99 22.06
CA GLY A 149 11.34 -25.19 23.29
C GLY A 149 11.97 -23.80 23.14
N ARG A 150 12.55 -23.47 21.96
CA ARG A 150 13.21 -22.19 21.69
C ARG A 150 12.24 -21.16 21.13
N THR A 151 12.36 -19.91 21.56
CA THR A 151 11.60 -18.79 20.98
C THR A 151 12.29 -18.32 19.70
N ARG A 152 11.54 -18.31 18.62
CA ARG A 152 12.03 -17.97 17.28
C ARG A 152 11.61 -16.55 16.92
N VAL A 153 12.59 -15.68 16.75
CA VAL A 153 12.43 -14.24 16.42
C VAL A 153 12.73 -14.03 14.94
N LEU A 154 11.84 -13.35 14.23
CA LEU A 154 11.96 -13.03 12.80
C LEU A 154 12.07 -11.53 12.58
N PHE A 155 13.04 -11.11 11.79
CA PHE A 155 13.09 -9.82 11.13
C PHE A 155 12.70 -10.01 9.66
N ALA A 156 11.55 -9.47 9.27
CA ALA A 156 10.96 -9.62 7.92
C ALA A 156 10.80 -8.25 7.24
N GLY A 157 11.88 -7.49 7.13
CA GLY A 157 11.90 -6.18 6.50
C GLY A 157 12.88 -6.09 5.33
N ARG A 158 12.80 -4.99 4.57
CA ARG A 158 13.89 -4.67 3.64
C ARG A 158 15.18 -4.43 4.43
N LEU A 159 16.30 -4.87 3.87
CA LEU A 159 17.62 -4.61 4.44
C LEU A 159 18.02 -3.15 4.15
N SER A 160 17.48 -2.25 4.94
CA SER A 160 17.70 -0.81 4.85
C SER A 160 17.67 -0.19 6.25
N PRO A 161 18.40 0.93 6.49
CA PRO A 161 18.52 1.53 7.82
C PRO A 161 17.18 1.89 8.44
N GLU A 162 16.25 2.39 7.64
CA GLU A 162 14.93 2.79 8.11
C GLU A 162 14.11 1.63 8.71
N LYS A 163 14.47 0.38 8.41
CA LYS A 163 13.82 -0.81 8.99
C LYS A 163 14.46 -1.24 10.33
N GLY A 164 15.45 -0.48 10.81
CA GLY A 164 16.03 -0.68 12.13
C GLY A 164 16.91 -1.92 12.27
N VAL A 165 17.48 -2.41 11.16
CA VAL A 165 18.35 -3.60 11.21
C VAL A 165 19.61 -3.37 12.05
N TYR A 166 20.11 -2.14 12.11
CA TYR A 166 21.25 -1.80 12.98
C TYR A 166 20.84 -1.85 14.46
N THR A 167 19.65 -1.36 14.81
CA THR A 167 19.11 -1.49 16.16
C THR A 167 18.98 -2.97 16.56
N LEU A 168 18.56 -3.86 15.62
CA LEU A 168 18.53 -5.29 15.87
C LEU A 168 19.93 -5.85 16.13
N LEU A 169 20.93 -5.49 15.29
CA LEU A 169 22.32 -5.96 15.48
C LEU A 169 22.89 -5.51 16.83
N GLU A 170 22.66 -4.27 17.24
CA GLU A 170 23.05 -3.78 18.57
C GLU A 170 22.34 -4.54 19.70
N THR A 171 21.06 -4.86 19.52
CA THR A 171 20.25 -5.62 20.50
C THR A 171 20.83 -6.98 20.81
N LEU A 172 21.43 -7.65 19.82
CA LEU A 172 22.01 -8.98 19.98
C LEU A 172 23.25 -9.01 20.88
N HIS A 173 23.84 -7.86 21.17
CA HIS A 173 24.97 -7.70 22.11
C HIS A 173 24.55 -7.31 23.52
N ILE A 174 23.25 -7.19 23.78
CA ILE A 174 22.72 -6.89 25.12
C ILE A 174 22.60 -8.19 25.91
N ASP A 175 23.15 -8.21 27.11
CA ASP A 175 23.27 -9.41 27.97
C ASP A 175 21.99 -10.25 28.06
N ILE A 176 20.84 -9.61 28.25
CA ILE A 176 19.54 -10.28 28.38
C ILE A 176 19.12 -11.06 27.11
N ILE A 177 19.73 -10.72 25.97
CA ILE A 177 19.52 -11.40 24.68
C ILE A 177 20.69 -12.34 24.36
N GLU A 178 21.92 -11.84 24.47
CA GLU A 178 23.13 -12.59 24.10
C GLU A 178 23.31 -13.87 24.93
N GLN A 179 22.93 -13.83 26.21
CA GLN A 179 23.09 -14.94 27.12
C GLN A 179 21.89 -15.89 27.16
N ASP A 180 20.83 -15.64 26.38
CA ASP A 180 19.66 -16.51 26.34
C ASP A 180 19.79 -17.58 25.23
N PRO A 181 20.11 -18.84 25.59
CA PRO A 181 20.30 -19.91 24.62
C PRO A 181 19.00 -20.39 23.96
N GLU A 182 17.86 -19.98 24.50
CA GLU A 182 16.54 -20.36 23.99
C GLU A 182 16.04 -19.39 22.90
N LEU A 183 16.70 -18.25 22.70
CA LEU A 183 16.39 -17.33 21.61
C LEU A 183 17.11 -17.74 20.32
N THR A 184 16.38 -17.67 19.21
CA THR A 184 16.94 -17.85 17.87
C THR A 184 16.44 -16.73 16.96
N PHE A 185 17.34 -16.20 16.12
CA PHE A 185 17.04 -15.06 15.25
C PHE A 185 17.13 -15.46 13.78
N THR A 186 16.16 -15.03 13.01
CA THR A 186 16.11 -15.20 11.56
C THR A 186 15.89 -13.81 10.90
N ALA A 187 16.62 -13.54 9.84
CA ALA A 187 16.41 -12.34 9.01
C ALA A 187 16.20 -12.70 7.54
N THR A 188 15.27 -12.01 6.87
CA THR A 188 15.06 -12.16 5.42
C THR A 188 15.90 -11.19 4.62
N THR A 189 16.27 -11.54 3.37
CA THR A 189 17.17 -10.76 2.51
C THR A 189 16.44 -9.87 1.49
N ALA A 190 15.33 -9.23 1.86
CA ALA A 190 14.67 -8.29 0.97
C ALA A 190 15.53 -7.02 0.75
N GLY A 191 15.64 -6.54 -0.51
CA GLY A 191 16.36 -5.30 -0.84
C GLY A 191 17.86 -5.43 -1.06
N VAL A 192 18.38 -6.66 -1.20
CA VAL A 192 19.80 -6.93 -1.51
C VAL A 192 20.23 -6.55 -2.93
N ASP A 193 19.29 -6.21 -3.79
CA ASP A 193 19.56 -5.62 -5.11
C ASP A 193 20.26 -4.26 -5.01
N LYS A 194 20.08 -3.54 -3.90
CA LYS A 194 20.68 -2.23 -3.63
C LYS A 194 22.03 -2.38 -2.91
N PRO A 195 22.99 -1.46 -3.16
CA PRO A 195 24.31 -1.52 -2.52
C PRO A 195 24.27 -1.59 -1.00
N GLN A 196 23.39 -0.80 -0.38
CA GLN A 196 23.22 -0.75 1.07
C GLN A 196 22.65 -2.07 1.63
N GLY A 197 21.68 -2.67 0.93
CA GLY A 197 21.12 -3.98 1.31
C GLY A 197 22.18 -5.08 1.32
N ARG A 198 23.12 -5.07 0.35
CA ARG A 198 24.25 -6.03 0.32
C ARG A 198 25.22 -5.86 1.48
N ILE A 199 25.46 -4.61 1.92
CA ILE A 199 26.29 -4.35 3.10
C ILE A 199 25.63 -4.92 4.35
N ILE A 200 24.35 -4.62 4.53
CA ILE A 200 23.56 -5.11 5.67
C ILE A 200 23.47 -6.63 5.65
N GLU A 201 23.21 -7.25 4.51
CA GLU A 201 23.16 -8.70 4.37
C GLU A 201 24.48 -9.35 4.84
N ARG A 202 25.62 -8.79 4.46
CA ARG A 202 26.92 -9.28 4.91
C ARG A 202 27.06 -9.22 6.43
N LEU A 203 26.68 -8.10 7.06
CA LEU A 203 26.71 -7.95 8.52
C LEU A 203 25.82 -9.00 9.21
N LEU A 204 24.66 -9.29 8.64
CA LEU A 204 23.76 -10.32 9.18
C LEU A 204 24.33 -11.73 9.02
N ILE A 205 24.96 -12.05 7.87
CA ILE A 205 25.59 -13.36 7.62
C ILE A 205 26.79 -13.57 8.53
N GLU A 206 27.56 -12.53 8.79
CA GLU A 206 28.76 -12.59 9.66
C GLU A 206 28.37 -12.68 11.15
N HIS A 207 27.13 -12.38 11.53
CA HIS A 207 26.69 -12.42 12.92
C HIS A 207 26.29 -13.85 13.34
N PRO A 208 26.94 -14.44 14.38
CA PRO A 208 26.78 -15.86 14.71
C PRO A 208 25.38 -16.23 15.24
N ALA A 209 24.63 -15.25 15.79
CA ALA A 209 23.30 -15.48 16.37
C ALA A 209 22.17 -15.37 15.33
N ILE A 210 22.43 -14.99 14.08
CA ILE A 210 21.41 -14.78 13.06
C ILE A 210 21.47 -15.84 11.97
N SER A 211 20.34 -16.45 11.68
CA SER A 211 20.13 -17.26 10.48
C SER A 211 19.55 -16.38 9.37
N VAL A 212 20.26 -16.26 8.27
CA VAL A 212 19.80 -15.47 7.12
C VAL A 212 19.10 -16.38 6.12
N VAL A 213 17.88 -16.01 5.73
CA VAL A 213 17.07 -16.77 4.77
C VAL A 213 16.67 -15.88 3.59
N ALA A 214 16.55 -16.50 2.41
CA ALA A 214 16.09 -15.77 1.24
C ALA A 214 14.70 -15.17 1.47
N THR A 215 14.50 -13.95 0.97
CA THR A 215 13.19 -13.28 1.02
C THR A 215 12.12 -14.14 0.34
N ARG A 216 10.92 -14.10 0.88
CA ARG A 216 9.76 -14.79 0.31
C ARG A 216 9.04 -13.84 -0.64
N LYS A 217 8.84 -14.26 -1.88
CA LYS A 217 8.25 -13.40 -2.92
C LYS A 217 6.72 -13.41 -2.91
N SER A 218 6.09 -14.49 -2.46
CA SER A 218 4.64 -14.59 -2.38
C SER A 218 4.15 -14.49 -0.94
N ALA A 219 2.93 -13.98 -0.75
CA ALA A 219 2.24 -13.94 0.53
C ALA A 219 2.16 -15.33 1.17
N GLU A 220 1.82 -16.37 0.39
CA GLU A 220 1.79 -17.76 0.82
C GLU A 220 3.10 -18.24 1.44
N SER A 221 4.22 -17.98 0.76
CA SER A 221 5.53 -18.41 1.25
C SER A 221 5.99 -17.59 2.46
N MET A 222 5.58 -16.32 2.57
CA MET A 222 5.84 -15.48 3.74
C MET A 222 4.98 -15.93 4.92
N ALA A 223 3.70 -16.22 4.71
CA ALA A 223 2.83 -16.78 5.74
C ALA A 223 3.40 -18.11 6.29
N GLY A 224 3.87 -18.98 5.39
CA GLY A 224 4.57 -20.22 5.78
C GLY A 224 5.81 -19.95 6.65
N LEU A 225 6.61 -18.93 6.33
CA LEU A 225 7.76 -18.55 7.16
C LEU A 225 7.31 -17.98 8.51
N MET A 226 6.34 -17.06 8.53
CA MET A 226 5.88 -16.44 9.78
C MET A 226 5.29 -17.48 10.74
N THR A 227 4.55 -18.48 10.25
CA THR A 227 3.99 -19.54 11.11
C THR A 227 5.04 -20.43 11.76
N THR A 228 6.30 -20.38 11.32
CA THR A 228 7.43 -21.06 11.98
C THR A 228 8.13 -20.19 13.03
N HIS A 229 7.70 -18.95 13.26
CA HIS A 229 8.29 -18.03 14.23
C HIS A 229 7.27 -17.63 15.30
N ASP A 230 7.75 -17.19 16.45
CA ASP A 230 6.93 -16.84 17.60
C ASP A 230 6.80 -15.32 17.77
N ILE A 231 7.85 -14.59 17.41
CA ILE A 231 7.94 -13.13 17.50
C ILE A 231 8.41 -12.56 16.17
N VAL A 232 7.80 -11.47 15.71
CA VAL A 232 8.30 -10.65 14.60
C VAL A 232 8.75 -9.31 15.16
N VAL A 233 9.97 -8.86 14.81
CA VAL A 233 10.50 -7.57 15.25
C VAL A 233 10.46 -6.56 14.12
N MET A 234 9.99 -5.34 14.45
CA MET A 234 9.90 -4.19 13.53
C MET A 234 10.48 -2.95 14.21
N PRO A 235 11.80 -2.91 14.44
CA PRO A 235 12.46 -1.80 15.15
C PRO A 235 12.73 -0.62 14.20
N SER A 236 11.74 -0.22 13.42
CA SER A 236 11.87 0.84 12.42
C SER A 236 12.48 2.10 13.02
N ASN A 237 13.43 2.70 12.28
CA ASN A 237 14.25 3.80 12.74
C ASN A 237 13.63 5.13 12.34
N SER A 238 13.20 5.90 13.33
CA SER A 238 12.52 7.19 13.16
C SER A 238 13.41 8.32 12.62
N GLN A 239 14.73 8.17 12.69
CA GLN A 239 15.68 9.16 12.17
C GLN A 239 15.76 9.19 10.66
N TYR A 240 15.45 8.05 10.01
CA TYR A 240 15.54 7.93 8.56
C TYR A 240 14.17 8.02 7.89
N TRP A 241 13.16 7.42 8.50
CA TRP A 241 11.87 7.25 7.86
C TRP A 241 10.81 6.74 8.85
N HIS A 242 9.68 7.41 8.91
CA HIS A 242 8.55 6.91 9.68
C HIS A 242 7.71 5.92 8.88
N GLU A 243 7.35 4.80 9.46
CA GLU A 243 6.41 3.87 8.83
C GLU A 243 5.04 4.53 8.68
N THR A 244 4.50 4.51 7.46
CA THR A 244 3.14 5.03 7.24
C THR A 244 2.07 4.09 7.77
N PHE A 245 2.35 2.78 7.86
CA PHE A 245 1.46 1.79 8.47
C PHE A 245 2.22 0.60 9.05
N GLY A 246 2.83 -0.26 8.22
CA GLY A 246 3.56 -1.46 8.65
C GLY A 246 2.76 -2.76 8.43
N ILE A 247 2.53 -3.12 7.17
CA ILE A 247 1.77 -4.33 6.78
C ILE A 247 2.33 -5.59 7.44
N VAL A 248 3.64 -5.72 7.57
CA VAL A 248 4.30 -6.87 8.21
C VAL A 248 3.80 -7.13 9.63
N SER A 249 3.41 -6.07 10.37
CA SER A 249 2.84 -6.22 11.72
C SER A 249 1.50 -6.96 11.70
N ILE A 250 0.60 -6.60 10.80
CA ILE A 250 -0.71 -7.27 10.71
C ILE A 250 -0.56 -8.69 10.16
N GLU A 251 0.32 -8.91 9.17
CA GLU A 251 0.64 -10.24 8.63
C GLU A 251 1.17 -11.18 9.73
N ALA A 252 2.07 -10.68 10.58
CA ALA A 252 2.62 -11.41 11.70
C ALA A 252 1.55 -11.83 12.73
N GLN A 253 0.67 -10.88 13.12
CA GLN A 253 -0.41 -11.15 14.08
C GLN A 253 -1.44 -12.13 13.52
N HIS A 254 -1.81 -12.02 12.22
CA HIS A 254 -2.65 -13.00 11.54
C HIS A 254 -2.02 -14.39 11.52
N SER A 255 -0.69 -14.47 11.35
CA SER A 255 0.07 -15.73 11.41
C SER A 255 0.24 -16.27 12.84
N GLY A 256 -0.20 -15.51 13.85
CA GLY A 256 -0.13 -15.89 15.26
C GLY A 256 1.22 -15.60 15.92
N CYS A 257 2.00 -14.68 15.37
CA CYS A 257 3.20 -14.14 16.01
C CYS A 257 2.84 -12.96 16.94
N ARG A 258 3.59 -12.77 18.01
CA ARG A 258 3.66 -11.49 18.67
C ARG A 258 4.52 -10.53 17.83
N VAL A 259 4.30 -9.25 17.98
CA VAL A 259 5.07 -8.24 17.30
C VAL A 259 5.73 -7.31 18.31
N VAL A 260 7.02 -7.08 18.18
CA VAL A 260 7.73 -6.03 18.92
C VAL A 260 8.07 -4.92 17.92
N ALA A 261 7.43 -3.78 18.04
CA ALA A 261 7.51 -2.70 17.05
C ALA A 261 7.85 -1.36 17.71
N SER A 262 8.52 -0.49 16.99
CA SER A 262 8.75 0.90 17.40
C SER A 262 7.43 1.64 17.60
N ASP A 263 7.30 2.39 18.69
CA ASP A 263 6.19 3.34 18.91
C ASP A 263 6.42 4.57 18.04
N ASP A 264 6.27 4.39 16.74
CA ASP A 264 6.55 5.42 15.74
C ASP A 264 5.65 5.29 14.51
N GLY A 265 5.31 6.42 13.92
CA GLY A 265 4.55 6.47 12.68
C GLY A 265 3.16 5.82 12.79
N GLY A 266 2.83 4.99 11.82
CA GLY A 266 1.58 4.24 11.76
C GLY A 266 1.64 2.87 12.46
N LEU A 267 2.79 2.45 12.99
CA LEU A 267 2.94 1.13 13.64
C LEU A 267 1.98 0.91 14.80
N PRO A 268 1.72 1.89 15.70
CA PRO A 268 0.74 1.72 16.78
C PRO A 268 -0.68 1.40 16.30
N GLU A 269 -1.04 1.82 15.07
CA GLU A 269 -2.36 1.59 14.51
C GLU A 269 -2.57 0.13 14.04
N THR A 270 -1.49 -0.63 13.92
CA THR A 270 -1.51 -2.04 13.46
C THR A 270 -1.87 -3.03 14.55
N ASP A 271 -1.97 -2.59 15.81
CA ASP A 271 -2.20 -3.50 16.94
C ASP A 271 -3.57 -4.17 16.87
N CYS A 272 -3.54 -5.50 16.76
CA CYS A 272 -4.69 -6.39 16.84
C CYS A 272 -4.74 -7.16 18.18
N GLY A 273 -3.97 -6.73 19.18
CA GLY A 273 -3.84 -7.37 20.49
C GLY A 273 -2.55 -8.19 20.65
N GLY A 274 -1.64 -8.14 19.68
CA GLY A 274 -0.37 -8.88 19.69
C GLY A 274 0.88 -7.99 19.63
N VAL A 275 0.76 -6.67 19.65
CA VAL A 275 1.89 -5.74 19.53
C VAL A 275 2.39 -5.28 20.88
N ILE A 276 3.70 -5.28 21.05
CA ILE A 276 4.43 -4.63 22.14
C ILE A 276 5.17 -3.45 21.54
N LEU A 277 4.76 -2.24 21.92
CA LEU A 277 5.40 -1.01 21.45
C LEU A 277 6.62 -0.68 22.31
N ILE A 278 7.71 -0.28 21.64
CA ILE A 278 8.98 0.07 22.24
C ILE A 278 9.42 1.46 21.78
N ALA A 279 10.27 2.13 22.57
CA ALA A 279 10.90 3.36 22.14
C ALA A 279 11.69 3.13 20.83
N PRO A 280 11.51 3.97 19.80
CA PRO A 280 12.26 3.83 18.54
C PRO A 280 13.75 4.11 18.74
N ASP A 281 14.57 3.62 17.83
CA ASP A 281 16.02 3.84 17.77
C ASP A 281 16.77 3.42 19.06
N ASN A 282 16.25 2.43 19.78
CA ASN A 282 16.74 2.03 21.09
C ASN A 282 16.88 0.50 21.20
N ALA A 283 18.12 0.03 21.16
CA ALA A 283 18.45 -1.38 21.24
C ALA A 283 18.06 -2.02 22.58
N GLU A 284 18.21 -1.31 23.70
CA GLU A 284 17.80 -1.78 25.02
C GLU A 284 16.28 -1.94 25.09
N ALA A 285 15.52 -0.96 24.54
CA ALA A 285 14.07 -1.06 24.48
C ALA A 285 13.63 -2.26 23.63
N LEU A 286 14.32 -2.53 22.53
CA LEU A 286 14.05 -3.73 21.70
C LEU A 286 14.34 -5.01 22.46
N ALA A 287 15.48 -5.08 23.19
CA ALA A 287 15.83 -6.24 24.02
C ALA A 287 14.74 -6.52 25.08
N TRP A 288 14.31 -5.49 25.80
CA TRP A 288 13.24 -5.61 26.78
C TRP A 288 11.88 -5.96 26.15
N GLY A 289 11.57 -5.42 24.97
CA GLY A 289 10.37 -5.77 24.23
C GLY A 289 10.34 -7.24 23.80
N ILE A 290 11.47 -7.76 23.29
CA ILE A 290 11.63 -9.20 22.96
C ILE A 290 11.43 -10.04 24.25
N ARG A 291 12.07 -9.66 25.36
CA ARG A 291 11.91 -10.38 26.63
C ARG A 291 10.46 -10.38 27.10
N ALA A 292 9.78 -9.24 27.05
CA ALA A 292 8.37 -9.13 27.41
C ALA A 292 7.48 -10.02 26.52
N ALA A 293 7.81 -10.14 25.22
CA ALA A 293 7.11 -11.04 24.31
C ALA A 293 7.31 -12.52 24.68
N VAL A 294 8.54 -12.90 25.05
CA VAL A 294 8.87 -14.26 25.53
C VAL A 294 8.08 -14.57 26.80
N ASP A 295 8.13 -13.68 27.80
CA ASP A 295 7.47 -13.86 29.09
C ASP A 295 5.93 -13.91 28.97
N SER A 296 5.37 -13.26 27.97
CA SER A 296 3.94 -13.29 27.64
C SER A 296 3.52 -14.61 26.98
N GLY A 297 4.47 -15.44 26.57
CA GLY A 297 4.22 -16.71 25.87
C GLY A 297 3.59 -16.52 24.46
N PRO A 298 3.17 -17.61 23.82
CA PRO A 298 2.57 -17.59 22.49
C PRO A 298 1.34 -16.69 22.41
N LEU A 299 1.09 -16.10 21.23
CA LEU A 299 -0.13 -15.32 21.02
C LEU A 299 -1.37 -16.22 21.21
N PRO A 300 -2.31 -15.88 22.12
CA PRO A 300 -3.49 -16.71 22.37
C PRO A 300 -4.32 -16.91 21.08
N ALA A 301 -4.86 -18.12 20.91
CA ALA A 301 -5.63 -18.46 19.70
C ALA A 301 -6.80 -17.49 19.45
N ALA A 302 -7.51 -17.08 20.53
CA ALA A 302 -8.61 -16.12 20.43
C ALA A 302 -8.13 -14.73 19.95
N VAL A 303 -6.92 -14.29 20.34
CA VAL A 303 -6.34 -13.02 19.86
C VAL A 303 -5.96 -13.14 18.39
N ARG A 304 -5.36 -14.27 17.98
CA ARG A 304 -5.05 -14.55 16.58
C ARG A 304 -6.32 -14.56 15.72
N GLU A 305 -7.36 -15.22 16.16
CA GLU A 305 -8.64 -15.26 15.45
C GLU A 305 -9.24 -13.86 15.31
N ALA A 306 -9.26 -13.06 16.38
CA ALA A 306 -9.71 -11.68 16.35
C ALA A 306 -8.82 -10.80 15.45
N ALA A 307 -7.51 -11.04 15.43
CA ALA A 307 -6.59 -10.35 14.50
C ALA A 307 -6.95 -10.64 13.05
N GLY A 308 -7.18 -11.91 12.68
CA GLY A 308 -7.55 -12.32 11.33
C GLY A 308 -8.87 -11.72 10.81
N MET A 309 -9.70 -11.16 11.71
CA MET A 309 -10.93 -10.43 11.35
C MET A 309 -10.72 -8.92 11.17
N ARG A 310 -9.51 -8.42 11.34
CA ARG A 310 -9.14 -7.00 11.19
C ARG A 310 -8.18 -6.84 10.03
N PHE A 311 -8.22 -5.68 9.40
CA PHE A 311 -7.35 -5.37 8.26
C PHE A 311 -7.41 -6.44 7.17
N THR A 312 -8.64 -6.85 6.81
CA THR A 312 -8.86 -7.79 5.71
C THR A 312 -8.98 -7.04 4.39
N VAL A 313 -8.77 -7.73 3.28
CA VAL A 313 -8.91 -7.11 1.94
C VAL A 313 -10.32 -6.63 1.69
N GLU A 314 -11.32 -7.36 2.18
CA GLU A 314 -12.73 -6.97 2.06
C GLU A 314 -13.02 -5.64 2.76
N GLN A 315 -12.52 -5.45 3.99
CA GLN A 315 -12.67 -4.20 4.73
C GLN A 315 -11.96 -3.03 4.04
N SER A 316 -10.79 -3.28 3.49
CA SER A 316 -10.02 -2.27 2.75
C SER A 316 -10.75 -1.84 1.48
N VAL A 317 -11.30 -2.81 0.72
CA VAL A 317 -12.10 -2.52 -0.49
C VAL A 317 -13.42 -1.83 -0.15
N ASP A 318 -14.11 -2.22 0.93
CA ASP A 318 -15.32 -1.52 1.38
C ASP A 318 -15.05 -0.05 1.69
N ALA A 319 -13.94 0.21 2.40
CA ALA A 319 -13.51 1.57 2.67
C ALA A 319 -13.16 2.34 1.38
N LEU A 320 -12.47 1.70 0.43
CA LEU A 320 -12.11 2.30 -0.86
C LEU A 320 -13.35 2.64 -1.68
N LEU A 321 -14.30 1.73 -1.80
CA LEU A 321 -15.57 1.95 -2.51
C LEU A 321 -16.38 3.07 -1.85
N SER A 322 -16.39 3.16 -0.52
CA SER A 322 -17.01 4.26 0.20
C SER A 322 -16.39 5.62 -0.15
N VAL A 323 -15.07 5.67 -0.36
CA VAL A 323 -14.40 6.89 -0.81
C VAL A 323 -14.80 7.26 -2.23
N PHE A 324 -14.97 6.30 -3.13
CA PHE A 324 -15.35 6.55 -4.53
C PHE A 324 -16.79 7.11 -4.65
N THR A 325 -17.64 6.89 -3.68
CA THR A 325 -19.00 7.45 -3.68
C THR A 325 -19.08 8.91 -3.20
N ARG A 326 -17.98 9.45 -2.66
CA ARG A 326 -17.98 10.85 -2.19
C ARG A 326 -17.93 11.82 -3.37
N PRO A 327 -18.65 12.95 -3.29
CA PRO A 327 -18.53 14.00 -4.28
C PRO A 327 -17.07 14.50 -4.33
N LEU A 328 -16.46 14.43 -5.50
CA LEU A 328 -15.13 14.95 -5.70
C LEU A 328 -15.19 16.41 -6.16
N PRO A 329 -14.27 17.26 -5.70
CA PRO A 329 -14.12 18.59 -6.29
C PRO A 329 -13.78 18.44 -7.77
N VAL A 330 -14.60 19.01 -8.64
CA VAL A 330 -14.30 19.04 -10.07
C VAL A 330 -13.14 20.01 -10.28
N SER A 331 -12.03 19.50 -10.78
CA SER A 331 -10.86 20.33 -10.98
C SER A 331 -11.07 21.33 -12.12
N PRO A 332 -10.43 22.50 -12.06
CA PRO A 332 -10.41 23.42 -13.20
C PRO A 332 -9.90 22.78 -14.50
N ARG A 333 -8.95 21.85 -14.41
CA ARG A 333 -8.41 21.11 -15.57
C ARG A 333 -9.43 20.15 -16.16
N THR A 334 -10.16 19.44 -15.32
CA THR A 334 -11.26 18.55 -15.76
C THR A 334 -12.35 19.37 -16.44
N ILE A 335 -12.69 20.56 -15.91
CA ILE A 335 -13.68 21.47 -16.52
C ILE A 335 -13.20 21.94 -17.90
N VAL A 336 -11.96 22.40 -18.00
CA VAL A 336 -11.40 22.87 -19.29
C VAL A 336 -11.45 21.76 -20.32
N ARG A 337 -11.03 20.57 -19.99
CA ARG A 337 -11.06 19.42 -20.89
C ARG A 337 -12.48 19.06 -21.32
N GLN A 338 -13.43 19.01 -20.38
CA GLN A 338 -14.84 18.74 -20.71
C GLN A 338 -15.41 19.81 -21.66
N LEU A 339 -15.02 21.07 -21.49
CA LEU A 339 -15.40 22.14 -22.39
C LEU A 339 -14.76 21.98 -23.76
N GLU A 340 -13.49 21.60 -23.84
CA GLU A 340 -12.81 21.32 -25.12
C GLU A 340 -13.47 20.16 -25.86
N GLU A 341 -13.81 19.07 -25.18
CA GLU A 341 -14.53 17.93 -25.76
C GLU A 341 -15.93 18.34 -26.26
N LEU A 342 -16.65 19.21 -25.55
CA LEU A 342 -17.94 19.76 -25.99
C LEU A 342 -17.81 20.66 -27.21
N ILE A 343 -16.72 21.45 -27.31
CA ILE A 343 -16.45 22.35 -28.44
C ILE A 343 -16.01 21.54 -29.65
N LEU A 344 -15.25 20.47 -29.46
CA LEU A 344 -14.72 19.65 -30.54
C LEU A 344 -15.69 18.52 -30.95
N ALA A 345 -16.74 18.26 -30.18
CA ALA A 345 -17.79 17.32 -30.56
C ALA A 345 -18.41 17.79 -31.88
N PRO A 346 -18.44 16.97 -32.95
CA PRO A 346 -19.11 17.33 -34.18
C PRO A 346 -20.58 17.67 -33.85
N SER A 347 -21.01 18.87 -34.19
CA SER A 347 -22.39 19.26 -33.99
C SER A 347 -23.28 18.32 -34.80
N THR A 348 -23.88 17.35 -34.13
CA THR A 348 -25.01 16.57 -34.70
C THR A 348 -26.23 17.46 -34.73
N VAL A 349 -26.16 18.53 -35.46
CA VAL A 349 -27.36 19.20 -35.97
C VAL A 349 -27.84 18.31 -37.12
N GLU A 350 -28.66 17.31 -36.84
CA GLU A 350 -29.54 16.77 -37.86
C GLU A 350 -30.31 17.95 -38.46
N SER A 351 -29.93 18.30 -39.67
CA SER A 351 -30.71 19.21 -40.49
C SER A 351 -32.01 18.50 -40.86
N ASP A 352 -33.01 18.67 -40.02
CA ASP A 352 -34.39 18.30 -40.33
C ASP A 352 -34.95 19.30 -41.34
N SER A 353 -34.38 19.28 -42.56
CA SER A 353 -34.82 20.04 -43.71
C SER A 353 -35.90 19.27 -44.45
N ARG A 354 -37.07 19.10 -43.82
CA ARG A 354 -38.33 18.73 -44.47
C ARG A 354 -39.51 19.58 -43.99
N LEU A 355 -39.35 20.89 -44.11
CA LEU A 355 -40.51 21.78 -44.21
C LEU A 355 -40.92 21.80 -45.70
N ARG A 356 -41.83 20.89 -46.08
CA ARG A 356 -42.57 21.02 -47.34
C ARG A 356 -43.50 22.20 -47.20
N LEU A 357 -43.17 23.31 -47.85
CA LEU A 357 -44.11 24.34 -48.22
C LEU A 357 -45.08 23.73 -49.22
N GLN A 358 -46.29 23.39 -48.78
CA GLN A 358 -47.44 23.17 -49.66
C GLN A 358 -47.85 24.56 -50.18
N GLY A 359 -47.47 24.80 -51.45
CA GLY A 359 -47.95 25.97 -52.17
C GLY A 359 -49.44 25.83 -52.46
N VAL A 360 -50.16 26.82 -52.02
CA VAL A 360 -51.54 27.05 -52.45
C VAL A 360 -51.48 27.59 -53.88
N GLY A 361 -51.70 26.72 -54.84
CA GLY A 361 -51.92 27.09 -56.24
C GLY A 361 -53.37 27.39 -56.46
N GLY A 362 -53.72 28.65 -56.46
CA GLY A 362 -54.96 29.14 -56.98
C GLY A 362 -54.82 29.34 -58.49
N SER A 363 -55.60 28.65 -59.30
CA SER A 363 -55.75 28.87 -60.72
C SER A 363 -56.97 29.79 -60.98
N PRO A 364 -56.84 30.84 -61.78
CA PRO A 364 -58.01 31.53 -62.25
C PRO A 364 -58.37 31.00 -63.63
N ASP A 365 -59.64 30.68 -63.83
CA ASP A 365 -60.37 30.88 -65.09
C ASP A 365 -61.72 30.16 -65.09
N SER A 366 -62.73 30.92 -65.20
CA SER A 366 -63.61 31.10 -66.39
C SER A 366 -64.98 31.62 -66.01
N MET A 367 -65.25 32.80 -66.53
CA MET A 367 -66.58 33.28 -66.76
C MET A 367 -66.98 32.80 -68.17
N PRO A 368 -68.24 32.92 -68.54
CA PRO A 368 -69.23 33.98 -68.30
C PRO A 368 -70.39 33.61 -67.42
#